data_de143e4c3fbaa50d0c06c9771cccf7a2
#
_entry.id   de143e4c3fbaa50d0c06c9771cccf7a2
#
_cell.length_a   1.000
_cell.length_b   1.000
_cell.length_c   1.000
_cell.angle_alpha   90.00
_cell.angle_beta   90.00
_cell.angle_gamma   90.00
#
_symmetry.space_group_name_H-M   'P 1'
#
loop_
_entity.id
_entity.type
_entity.pdbx_description
1 polymer ?
#
loop_
_entity_poly.entity_id
_entity_poly.type
_entity_poly.pdbx_seq_one_letter_code
_entity_poly.pdbx_strand_id
1 'polypeptide(L)'
;MEASATVERAAAKDVLTIREVLRETWHDTYASLLPETAIETITSQWHAPALLADQIQNPDIYFAIARDGGVVAGVVTARKEIDAIVVGRLYVRPHHQRRGIGRQLLESCYRAFRDAQKVRLTVEADNRKGVAFYTKQGFREVARSSEEIAGARLENVIMEKPL
;
A
#
# COMPACT_ATOMS: atom_id res chain seq x y z
N MET A 1 12.25 -23.37 -10.47
CA MET A 1 10.95 -22.98 -9.86
C MET A 1 11.22 -21.86 -8.88
N GLU A 2 10.75 -20.68 -9.18
CA GLU A 2 10.87 -19.57 -8.25
C GLU A 2 9.94 -19.79 -7.06
N ALA A 3 10.46 -19.64 -5.84
CA ALA A 3 9.65 -19.70 -4.64
C ALA A 3 8.70 -18.49 -4.62
N SER A 4 7.41 -18.71 -4.41
CA SER A 4 6.45 -17.64 -4.19
C SER A 4 6.80 -16.88 -2.91
N ALA A 5 6.54 -15.57 -2.90
CA ALA A 5 6.59 -14.78 -1.68
C ALA A 5 5.57 -15.30 -0.66
N THR A 6 5.88 -15.16 0.61
CA THR A 6 4.96 -15.48 1.71
C THR A 6 4.44 -14.21 2.32
N VAL A 7 3.14 -14.18 2.65
CA VAL A 7 2.49 -13.05 3.31
C VAL A 7 2.21 -13.41 4.75
N GLU A 8 2.63 -12.55 5.67
CA GLU A 8 2.43 -12.72 7.10
C GLU A 8 2.06 -11.41 7.76
N ARG A 9 1.44 -11.45 8.92
CA ARG A 9 1.17 -10.23 9.68
C ARG A 9 2.47 -9.60 10.13
N ALA A 10 2.54 -8.26 10.04
CA ALA A 10 3.66 -7.49 10.53
C ALA A 10 3.72 -7.56 12.06
N ALA A 11 4.93 -7.55 12.59
CA ALA A 11 5.19 -7.52 14.03
C ALA A 11 6.03 -6.28 14.39
N ALA A 12 6.10 -5.96 15.67
CA ALA A 12 6.86 -4.80 16.14
C ALA A 12 8.33 -4.83 15.68
N LYS A 13 8.91 -6.01 15.59
CA LYS A 13 10.30 -6.20 15.11
C LYS A 13 10.50 -5.79 13.65
N ASP A 14 9.43 -5.68 12.88
CA ASP A 14 9.48 -5.39 11.44
C ASP A 14 9.42 -3.89 11.13
N VAL A 15 9.17 -3.03 12.13
CA VAL A 15 8.91 -1.60 11.95
C VAL A 15 9.99 -0.89 11.13
N LEU A 16 11.26 -1.08 11.48
CA LEU A 16 12.36 -0.40 10.78
C LEU A 16 12.50 -0.88 9.34
N THR A 17 12.34 -2.16 9.11
CA THR A 17 12.38 -2.74 7.75
C THR A 17 11.20 -2.25 6.91
N ILE A 18 10.01 -2.21 7.50
CA ILE A 18 8.82 -1.65 6.84
C ILE A 18 9.06 -0.20 6.45
N ARG A 19 9.64 0.59 7.35
CA ARG A 19 9.96 2.00 7.06
C ARG A 19 10.91 2.13 5.87
N GLU A 20 11.91 1.26 5.76
CA GLU A 20 12.81 1.25 4.60
C GLU A 20 12.07 0.92 3.30
N VAL A 21 11.18 -0.07 3.33
CA VAL A 21 10.35 -0.41 2.16
C VAL A 21 9.51 0.79 1.72
N LEU A 22 8.85 1.44 2.65
CA LEU A 22 8.01 2.60 2.38
C LEU A 22 8.82 3.77 1.83
N ARG A 23 9.98 4.04 2.39
CA ARG A 23 10.86 5.11 1.92
C ARG A 23 11.34 4.85 0.50
N GLU A 24 11.83 3.66 0.24
CA GLU A 24 12.32 3.26 -1.08
C GLU A 24 11.21 3.34 -2.13
N THR A 25 10.04 2.81 -1.84
CA THR A 25 8.92 2.79 -2.79
C THR A 25 8.35 4.17 -3.02
N TRP A 26 8.30 5.03 -2.00
CA TRP A 26 7.85 6.41 -2.14
C TRP A 26 8.80 7.22 -3.03
N HIS A 27 10.12 7.09 -2.83
CA HIS A 27 11.09 7.75 -3.69
C HIS A 27 11.00 7.26 -5.14
N ASP A 28 10.87 5.96 -5.34
CA ASP A 28 10.73 5.39 -6.70
C ASP A 28 9.44 5.87 -7.39
N THR A 29 8.32 5.86 -6.68
CA THR A 29 7.01 6.18 -7.24
C THR A 29 6.83 7.68 -7.48
N TYR A 30 7.27 8.52 -6.54
CA TYR A 30 6.93 9.94 -6.51
C TYR A 30 8.06 10.89 -6.87
N ALA A 31 9.26 10.40 -7.18
CA ALA A 31 10.41 11.24 -7.52
C ALA A 31 10.13 12.16 -8.70
N SER A 32 9.31 11.72 -9.66
CA SER A 32 8.92 12.53 -10.83
C SER A 32 7.67 13.38 -10.60
N LEU A 33 6.95 13.17 -9.50
CA LEU A 33 5.67 13.84 -9.22
C LEU A 33 5.77 14.89 -8.11
N LEU A 34 6.68 14.70 -7.17
CA LEU A 34 6.84 15.56 -5.99
C LEU A 34 8.30 15.95 -5.80
N PRO A 35 8.55 17.16 -5.23
CA PRO A 35 9.90 17.52 -4.79
C PRO A 35 10.42 16.56 -3.73
N GLU A 36 11.73 16.32 -3.70
CA GLU A 36 12.37 15.45 -2.72
C GLU A 36 12.07 15.87 -1.28
N THR A 37 12.05 17.18 -1.01
CA THR A 37 11.70 17.72 0.31
C THR A 37 10.27 17.35 0.74
N ALA A 38 9.33 17.32 -0.21
CA ALA A 38 7.95 16.90 0.08
C ALA A 38 7.89 15.41 0.40
N ILE A 39 8.61 14.57 -0.35
CA ILE A 39 8.68 13.12 -0.09
C ILE A 39 9.29 12.87 1.29
N GLU A 40 10.39 13.52 1.64
CA GLU A 40 11.03 13.37 2.95
C GLU A 40 10.10 13.80 4.09
N THR A 41 9.36 14.89 3.93
CA THR A 41 8.38 15.35 4.93
C THR A 41 7.28 14.32 5.13
N ILE A 42 6.71 13.82 4.04
CA ILE A 42 5.63 12.83 4.08
C ILE A 42 6.11 11.53 4.72
N THR A 43 7.26 11.01 4.28
CA THR A 43 7.78 9.75 4.79
C THR A 43 8.19 9.86 6.27
N SER A 44 8.66 11.00 6.72
CA SER A 44 8.99 11.20 8.13
C SER A 44 7.76 11.28 9.04
N GLN A 45 6.64 11.81 8.54
CA GLN A 45 5.40 11.95 9.30
C GLN A 45 4.52 10.72 9.23
N TRP A 46 4.21 10.26 8.02
CA TRP A 46 3.27 9.15 7.81
C TRP A 46 3.87 7.78 8.07
N HIS A 47 5.18 7.68 7.99
CA HIS A 47 5.92 6.43 8.20
C HIS A 47 6.81 6.50 9.44
N ALA A 48 6.46 7.34 10.42
CA ALA A 48 7.18 7.40 11.68
C ALA A 48 7.12 6.04 12.39
N PRO A 49 8.23 5.57 12.98
CA PRO A 49 8.28 4.26 13.64
C PRO A 49 7.19 4.06 14.69
N ALA A 50 6.91 5.08 15.51
CA ALA A 50 5.87 5.01 16.54
C ALA A 50 4.48 4.83 15.94
N LEU A 51 4.18 5.53 14.83
CA LEU A 51 2.91 5.40 14.14
C LEU A 51 2.74 4.00 13.52
N LEU A 52 3.78 3.49 12.89
CA LEU A 52 3.76 2.14 12.32
C LEU A 52 3.57 1.08 13.41
N ALA A 53 4.25 1.22 14.54
CA ALA A 53 4.11 0.31 15.68
C ALA A 53 2.67 0.32 16.21
N ASP A 54 2.06 1.49 16.37
CA ASP A 54 0.68 1.63 16.83
C ASP A 54 -0.29 0.97 15.85
N GLN A 55 -0.09 1.16 14.56
CA GLN A 55 -0.95 0.55 13.54
C GLN A 55 -0.82 -0.98 13.49
N ILE A 56 0.39 -1.50 13.69
CA ILE A 56 0.62 -2.96 13.77
C ILE A 56 -0.15 -3.57 14.94
N GLN A 57 -0.22 -2.88 16.07
CA GLN A 57 -0.90 -3.34 17.28
C GLN A 57 -2.41 -3.11 17.25
N ASN A 58 -2.91 -2.27 16.35
CA ASN A 58 -4.33 -1.95 16.29
C ASN A 58 -5.11 -3.14 15.70
N PRO A 59 -6.05 -3.75 16.47
CA PRO A 59 -6.80 -4.90 15.99
C PRO A 59 -7.74 -4.61 14.82
N ASP A 60 -8.07 -3.34 14.58
CA ASP A 60 -8.93 -2.93 13.46
C ASP A 60 -8.17 -2.76 12.16
N ILE A 61 -6.85 -2.80 12.20
CA ILE A 61 -5.99 -2.68 11.02
C ILE A 61 -5.37 -4.04 10.71
N TYR A 62 -5.56 -4.50 9.48
CA TYR A 62 -4.80 -5.60 8.93
C TYR A 62 -3.49 -5.04 8.36
N PHE A 63 -2.37 -5.37 8.99
CA PHE A 63 -1.04 -4.92 8.58
C PHE A 63 -0.20 -6.15 8.27
N ALA A 64 0.18 -6.32 7.00
CA ALA A 64 0.92 -7.50 6.57
C ALA A 64 2.12 -7.13 5.72
N ILE A 65 3.09 -8.04 5.69
CA ILE A 65 4.31 -7.93 4.89
C ILE A 65 4.43 -9.16 3.99
N ALA A 66 5.05 -8.98 2.85
CA ALA A 66 5.42 -10.07 1.97
C ALA A 66 6.93 -10.28 2.03
N ARG A 67 7.35 -11.54 2.25
CA ARG A 67 8.77 -11.92 2.21
C ARG A 67 9.04 -12.68 0.91
N ASP A 68 10.09 -12.25 0.23
CA ASP A 68 10.57 -12.88 -0.99
C ASP A 68 12.05 -13.24 -0.78
N GLY A 69 12.34 -14.53 -0.67
CA GLY A 69 13.69 -15.01 -0.38
C GLY A 69 14.22 -14.54 0.99
N GLY A 70 13.36 -14.42 2.00
CA GLY A 70 13.73 -13.95 3.34
C GLY A 70 13.79 -12.43 3.50
N VAL A 71 13.61 -11.68 2.42
CA VAL A 71 13.64 -10.20 2.41
C VAL A 71 12.21 -9.67 2.41
N VAL A 72 11.94 -8.63 3.21
CA VAL A 72 10.65 -7.94 3.16
C VAL A 72 10.57 -7.16 1.85
N ALA A 73 9.73 -7.65 0.94
CA ALA A 73 9.60 -7.12 -0.41
C ALA A 73 8.42 -6.17 -0.57
N GLY A 74 7.43 -6.26 0.29
CA GLY A 74 6.24 -5.44 0.18
C GLY A 74 5.45 -5.36 1.48
N VAL A 75 4.53 -4.40 1.53
CA VAL A 75 3.65 -4.15 2.68
C VAL A 75 2.25 -3.82 2.21
N VAL A 76 1.27 -4.16 3.04
CA VAL A 76 -0.12 -3.75 2.85
C VAL A 76 -0.74 -3.38 4.19
N THR A 77 -1.55 -2.34 4.21
CA THR A 77 -2.43 -2.03 5.34
C THR A 77 -3.85 -1.89 4.84
N ALA A 78 -4.79 -2.42 5.59
CA ALA A 78 -6.20 -2.35 5.23
C ALA A 78 -7.06 -2.37 6.49
N ARG A 79 -8.25 -1.80 6.38
CA ARG A 79 -9.27 -1.85 7.42
C ARG A 79 -10.63 -2.07 6.78
N LYS A 80 -11.59 -2.49 7.57
CA LYS A 80 -12.96 -2.61 7.10
C LYS A 80 -13.78 -1.38 7.51
N GLU A 81 -14.48 -0.80 6.56
CA GLU A 81 -15.45 0.28 6.77
C GLU A 81 -16.80 -0.17 6.20
N ILE A 82 -17.80 -0.37 7.07
CA ILE A 82 -19.14 -0.85 6.69
C ILE A 82 -19.04 -2.14 5.87
N ASP A 83 -19.17 -2.05 4.55
CA ASP A 83 -19.16 -3.19 3.62
C ASP A 83 -17.89 -3.27 2.75
N ALA A 84 -16.97 -2.36 2.93
CA ALA A 84 -15.78 -2.23 2.10
C ALA A 84 -14.49 -2.47 2.87
N ILE A 85 -13.53 -3.13 2.23
CA ILE A 85 -12.13 -3.11 2.65
C ILE A 85 -11.54 -1.81 2.10
N VAL A 86 -10.92 -1.01 2.95
CA VAL A 86 -10.18 0.18 2.53
C VAL A 86 -8.70 -0.10 2.64
N VAL A 87 -8.01 -0.14 1.51
CA VAL A 87 -6.56 -0.34 1.46
C VAL A 87 -5.90 1.01 1.65
N GLY A 88 -5.10 1.14 2.72
CA GLY A 88 -4.39 2.38 3.02
C GLY A 88 -2.99 2.43 2.42
N ARG A 89 -2.30 1.30 2.38
CA ARG A 89 -0.97 1.16 1.78
C ARG A 89 -0.90 -0.14 1.00
N LEU A 90 -0.27 -0.09 -0.16
CA LEU A 90 0.14 -1.27 -0.90
C LEU A 90 1.40 -0.89 -1.69
N TYR A 91 2.54 -1.36 -1.23
CA TYR A 91 3.83 -1.04 -1.84
C TYR A 91 4.68 -2.28 -1.96
N VAL A 92 5.35 -2.41 -3.11
CA VAL A 92 6.31 -3.49 -3.39
C VAL A 92 7.62 -2.84 -3.83
N ARG A 93 8.73 -3.28 -3.25
CA ARG A 93 10.06 -2.76 -3.61
C ARG A 93 10.28 -2.87 -5.13
N PRO A 94 10.94 -1.88 -5.76
CA PRO A 94 11.11 -1.86 -7.22
C PRO A 94 11.67 -3.15 -7.81
N HIS A 95 12.70 -3.74 -7.18
CA HIS A 95 13.34 -4.98 -7.66
C HIS A 95 12.50 -6.24 -7.46
N HIS A 96 11.40 -6.15 -6.73
CA HIS A 96 10.50 -7.26 -6.46
C HIS A 96 9.14 -7.11 -7.16
N GLN A 97 8.96 -6.05 -7.94
CA GLN A 97 7.75 -5.82 -8.73
C GLN A 97 7.64 -6.82 -9.88
N ARG A 98 6.41 -6.99 -10.39
CA ARG A 98 6.07 -7.90 -11.50
C ARG A 98 6.29 -9.39 -11.20
N ARG A 99 6.25 -9.76 -9.93
CA ARG A 99 6.36 -11.17 -9.46
C ARG A 99 5.06 -11.63 -8.78
N GLY A 100 3.98 -10.87 -8.88
CA GLY A 100 2.71 -11.21 -8.26
C GLY A 100 2.61 -10.88 -6.78
N ILE A 101 3.58 -10.19 -6.18
CA ILE A 101 3.59 -9.88 -4.75
C ILE A 101 2.46 -8.90 -4.39
N GLY A 102 2.24 -7.85 -5.18
CA GLY A 102 1.14 -6.93 -4.97
C GLY A 102 -0.22 -7.63 -4.97
N ARG A 103 -0.41 -8.55 -5.90
CA ARG A 103 -1.62 -9.36 -5.97
C ARG A 103 -1.79 -10.25 -4.72
N GLN A 104 -0.70 -10.90 -4.28
CA GLN A 104 -0.73 -11.73 -3.07
C GLN A 104 -1.10 -10.92 -1.82
N LEU A 105 -0.57 -9.69 -1.72
CA LEU A 105 -0.90 -8.78 -0.62
C LEU A 105 -2.38 -8.36 -0.67
N LEU A 106 -2.93 -8.04 -1.83
CA LEU A 106 -4.35 -7.74 -1.98
C LEU A 106 -5.22 -8.94 -1.60
N GLU A 107 -4.89 -10.12 -2.10
CA GLU A 107 -5.64 -11.34 -1.79
C GLU A 107 -5.61 -11.67 -0.29
N SER A 108 -4.52 -11.35 0.41
CA SER A 108 -4.45 -11.51 1.86
C SER A 108 -5.46 -10.62 2.59
N CYS A 109 -5.71 -9.41 2.08
CA CYS A 109 -6.74 -8.52 2.61
C CYS A 109 -8.14 -9.11 2.43
N TYR A 110 -8.41 -9.72 1.28
CA TYR A 110 -9.71 -10.36 1.03
C TYR A 110 -9.96 -11.53 1.99
N ARG A 111 -8.93 -12.30 2.30
CA ARG A 111 -9.02 -13.38 3.29
C ARG A 111 -9.19 -12.86 4.72
N ALA A 112 -8.60 -11.71 5.04
CA ALA A 112 -8.71 -11.11 6.37
C ALA A 112 -10.11 -10.55 6.64
N PHE A 113 -10.84 -10.12 5.61
CA PHE A 113 -12.17 -9.51 5.72
C PHE A 113 -13.16 -10.20 4.77
N ARG A 114 -13.47 -11.46 5.05
CA ARG A 114 -14.27 -12.32 4.16
C ARG A 114 -15.71 -11.87 3.94
N ASP A 115 -16.24 -11.08 4.86
CA ASP A 115 -17.61 -10.56 4.79
C ASP A 115 -17.73 -9.24 4.07
N ALA A 116 -16.61 -8.66 3.61
CA ALA A 116 -16.62 -7.43 2.83
C ALA A 116 -17.19 -7.70 1.43
N GLN A 117 -17.94 -6.72 0.90
CA GLN A 117 -18.57 -6.80 -0.42
C GLN A 117 -17.74 -6.17 -1.51
N LYS A 118 -16.81 -5.29 -1.16
CA LYS A 118 -15.95 -4.60 -2.11
C LYS A 118 -14.65 -4.14 -1.46
N VAL A 119 -13.71 -3.76 -2.31
CA VAL A 119 -12.43 -3.15 -1.91
C VAL A 119 -12.35 -1.76 -2.50
N ARG A 120 -11.92 -0.80 -1.72
CA ARG A 120 -11.70 0.59 -2.13
C ARG A 120 -10.28 1.01 -1.82
N LEU A 121 -9.71 1.83 -2.71
CA LEU A 121 -8.42 2.47 -2.49
C LEU A 121 -8.36 3.80 -3.24
N THR A 122 -7.37 4.59 -2.86
CA THR A 122 -7.06 5.86 -3.53
C THR A 122 -5.65 5.78 -4.09
N VAL A 123 -5.48 6.20 -5.33
CA VAL A 123 -4.19 6.24 -6.01
C VAL A 123 -4.07 7.58 -6.75
N GLU A 124 -2.87 8.15 -6.79
CA GLU A 124 -2.65 9.39 -7.52
C GLU A 124 -2.85 9.16 -9.02
N ALA A 125 -3.56 10.09 -9.68
CA ALA A 125 -3.88 9.99 -11.10
C ALA A 125 -2.63 9.89 -11.98
N ASP A 126 -1.54 10.56 -11.57
CA ASP A 126 -0.28 10.56 -12.31
C ASP A 126 0.57 9.32 -12.03
N ASN A 127 0.22 8.52 -11.05
CA ASN A 127 0.84 7.22 -10.82
C ASN A 127 0.26 6.19 -11.79
N ARG A 128 0.68 6.27 -13.04
CA ARG A 128 0.14 5.45 -14.13
C ARG A 128 0.36 3.95 -13.90
N LYS A 129 1.49 3.58 -13.33
CA LYS A 129 1.80 2.17 -12.99
C LYS A 129 0.84 1.62 -11.95
N GLY A 130 0.53 2.42 -10.92
CA GLY A 130 -0.43 2.05 -9.89
C GLY A 130 -1.83 1.90 -10.45
N VAL A 131 -2.31 2.88 -11.22
CA VAL A 131 -3.64 2.81 -11.86
C VAL A 131 -3.74 1.58 -12.78
N ALA A 132 -2.72 1.32 -13.60
CA ALA A 132 -2.68 0.16 -14.49
C ALA A 132 -2.69 -1.15 -13.71
N PHE A 133 -1.93 -1.24 -12.62
CA PHE A 133 -1.92 -2.41 -11.75
C PHE A 133 -3.31 -2.70 -11.18
N TYR A 134 -3.95 -1.70 -10.59
CA TYR A 134 -5.29 -1.88 -10.01
C TYR A 134 -6.34 -2.20 -11.06
N THR A 135 -6.29 -1.55 -12.22
CA THR A 135 -7.18 -1.86 -13.33
C THR A 135 -7.06 -3.33 -13.74
N LYS A 136 -5.84 -3.83 -13.84
CA LYS A 136 -5.57 -5.24 -14.16
C LYS A 136 -6.09 -6.19 -13.07
N GLN A 137 -6.11 -5.75 -11.82
CA GLN A 137 -6.64 -6.54 -10.70
C GLN A 137 -8.19 -6.50 -10.63
N GLY A 138 -8.85 -5.78 -11.52
CA GLY A 138 -10.31 -5.71 -11.57
C GLY A 138 -10.92 -4.47 -10.91
N PHE A 139 -10.09 -3.52 -10.50
CA PHE A 139 -10.57 -2.23 -9.97
C PHE A 139 -10.99 -1.30 -11.10
N ARG A 140 -11.96 -0.44 -10.82
CA ARG A 140 -12.41 0.62 -11.73
C ARG A 140 -12.49 1.95 -10.99
N GLU A 141 -12.30 3.04 -11.70
CA GLU A 141 -12.47 4.38 -11.16
C GLU A 141 -13.95 4.64 -10.83
N VAL A 142 -14.21 5.11 -9.63
CA VAL A 142 -15.56 5.47 -9.18
C VAL A 142 -15.68 6.94 -8.81
N ALA A 143 -14.58 7.62 -8.48
CA ALA A 143 -14.58 9.04 -8.12
C ALA A 143 -13.18 9.62 -8.26
N ARG A 144 -13.09 10.94 -8.18
CA ARG A 144 -11.82 11.68 -8.12
C ARG A 144 -11.87 12.68 -6.98
N SER A 145 -10.71 12.96 -6.42
CA SER A 145 -10.52 13.98 -5.40
C SER A 145 -9.18 14.65 -5.59
N SER A 146 -8.97 15.77 -4.94
CA SER A 146 -7.66 16.43 -4.89
C SER A 146 -7.30 16.75 -3.45
N GLU A 147 -6.00 16.73 -3.17
CA GLU A 147 -5.49 17.08 -1.85
C GLU A 147 -4.18 17.86 -1.98
N GLU A 148 -3.86 18.65 -0.97
CA GLU A 148 -2.57 19.30 -0.86
C GLU A 148 -1.74 18.58 0.20
N ILE A 149 -0.52 18.17 -0.20
CA ILE A 149 0.41 17.47 0.68
C ILE A 149 1.76 18.17 0.55
N ALA A 150 2.28 18.66 1.69
CA ALA A 150 3.58 19.32 1.75
C ALA A 150 3.74 20.42 0.67
N GLY A 151 2.68 21.19 0.43
CA GLY A 151 2.67 22.28 -0.57
C GLY A 151 2.44 21.84 -2.01
N ALA A 152 2.29 20.56 -2.27
CA ALA A 152 1.99 20.03 -3.60
C ALA A 152 0.53 19.62 -3.71
N ARG A 153 -0.09 19.90 -4.86
CA ARG A 153 -1.47 19.46 -5.15
C ARG A 153 -1.44 18.14 -5.89
N LEU A 154 -2.13 17.14 -5.35
CA LEU A 154 -2.27 15.82 -5.96
C LEU A 154 -3.72 15.58 -6.38
N GLU A 155 -3.89 15.14 -7.62
CA GLU A 155 -5.18 14.63 -8.10
C GLU A 155 -5.23 13.13 -7.83
N ASN A 156 -6.30 12.67 -7.19
CA ASN A 156 -6.47 11.29 -6.78
C ASN A 156 -7.61 10.61 -7.53
N VAL A 157 -7.40 9.35 -7.83
CA VAL A 157 -8.44 8.46 -8.38
C VAL A 157 -8.87 7.52 -7.26
N ILE A 158 -10.16 7.46 -7.00
CA ILE A 158 -10.74 6.48 -6.07
C ILE A 158 -11.20 5.29 -6.90
N MET A 159 -10.70 4.11 -6.56
CA MET A 159 -10.97 2.88 -7.29
C MET A 159 -11.64 1.85 -6.40
N GLU A 160 -12.56 1.09 -6.97
CA GLU A 160 -13.28 0.02 -6.27
C GLU A 160 -13.30 -1.25 -7.10
N LYS A 161 -13.33 -2.38 -6.39
CA LYS A 161 -13.50 -3.71 -6.97
C LYS A 161 -14.56 -4.46 -6.16
N PRO A 162 -15.61 -5.01 -6.79
CA PRO A 162 -16.55 -5.89 -6.10
C PRO A 162 -15.89 -7.23 -5.74
N LEU A 163 -16.26 -7.77 -4.60
CA LEU A 163 -15.77 -9.06 -4.12
C LEU A 163 -16.83 -10.16 -4.24
#